data_d3d60da17ace40a972b348cee94a15d0
#
_entry.id   d3d60da17ace40a972b348cee94a15d0
#
_cell.length_a   1.000
_cell.length_b   1.000
_cell.length_c   1.000
_cell.angle_alpha   90.00
_cell.angle_beta   90.00
_cell.angle_gamma   90.00
#
_symmetry.space_group_name_H-M   'P 1'
#
loop_
_entity.id
_entity.type
_entity.pdbx_description
1 polymer ?
#
loop_
_entity_poly.entity_id
_entity_poly.type
_entity_poly.pdbx_seq_one_letter_code
_entity_poly.pdbx_strand_id
1 'polypeptide(L)'
;LPLADTLLQRGTYRATLAEEGTLFIQYNECTNDENMPMKDFAEALDAQLTSAPEKIIVDLRHNGGGDSSVIQPLIQLLRKYEEQGSRLFALIGAGTFSSAVMNAEDLREIGATLVGETTGGTIGFGELNAVNLKDMLYLMYSTKDFANGAPHKPVEPDILIPQTLSDFEKGVDTAVQAVLEIE
;
A
#
# COMPACT_ATOMS: atom_id res chain seq x y z
N LEU A 1 -13.65 1.55 10.71
CA LEU A 1 -13.62 0.26 10.01
C LEU A 1 -13.26 -0.84 11.00
N PRO A 2 -14.01 -1.96 11.04
CA PRO A 2 -13.67 -3.09 11.91
C PRO A 2 -12.32 -3.68 11.56
N LEU A 3 -11.52 -4.07 12.57
CA LEU A 3 -10.20 -4.68 12.40
C LEU A 3 -10.23 -5.86 11.41
N ALA A 4 -11.27 -6.69 11.46
CA ALA A 4 -11.46 -7.80 10.53
C ALA A 4 -11.54 -7.36 9.07
N ASP A 5 -12.02 -6.16 8.79
CA ASP A 5 -12.14 -5.64 7.42
C ASP A 5 -10.85 -4.97 6.94
N THR A 6 -9.99 -4.51 7.85
CA THR A 6 -8.71 -3.88 7.52
C THR A 6 -7.54 -4.86 7.51
N LEU A 7 -7.53 -5.86 8.39
CA LEU A 7 -6.46 -6.86 8.48
C LEU A 7 -6.69 -8.09 7.61
N LEU A 8 -7.92 -8.38 7.16
CA LEU A 8 -8.16 -9.50 6.26
C LEU A 8 -7.77 -9.12 4.83
N GLN A 9 -6.73 -9.75 4.34
CA GLN A 9 -6.35 -9.70 2.94
C GLN A 9 -7.44 -10.35 2.07
N ARG A 10 -8.14 -9.55 1.26
CA ARG A 10 -9.19 -10.02 0.35
C ARG A 10 -8.94 -9.51 -1.05
N GLY A 11 -8.50 -10.41 -1.94
CA GLY A 11 -8.18 -10.07 -3.32
C GLY A 11 -6.94 -9.19 -3.45
N THR A 12 -6.62 -8.83 -4.68
CA THR A 12 -5.44 -8.05 -5.06
C THR A 12 -5.55 -6.60 -4.57
N TYR A 13 -6.71 -6.00 -4.80
CA TYR A 13 -7.06 -4.66 -4.28
C TYR A 13 -8.58 -4.51 -4.16
N ARG A 14 -8.99 -3.62 -3.28
CA ARG A 14 -10.40 -3.25 -3.08
C ARG A 14 -10.53 -1.87 -2.46
N ALA A 15 -11.67 -1.24 -2.63
CA ALA A 15 -12.00 0.03 -1.98
C ALA A 15 -13.28 -0.10 -1.16
N THR A 16 -13.35 0.66 -0.08
CA THR A 16 -14.52 0.79 0.78
C THR A 16 -14.67 2.26 1.16
N LEU A 17 -15.83 2.85 0.89
CA LEU A 17 -16.15 4.18 1.40
C LEU A 17 -16.65 4.00 2.84
N ALA A 18 -15.86 4.51 3.79
CA ALA A 18 -16.22 4.53 5.19
C ALA A 18 -17.10 5.75 5.52
N GLU A 19 -17.66 5.76 6.73
CA GLU A 19 -18.35 6.93 7.26
C GLU A 19 -17.41 8.14 7.29
N GLU A 20 -17.96 9.35 7.37
CA GLU A 20 -17.20 10.62 7.44
C GLU A 20 -16.36 10.95 6.19
N GLY A 21 -16.75 10.42 5.01
CA GLY A 21 -16.08 10.78 3.76
C GLY A 21 -14.66 10.20 3.59
N THR A 22 -14.31 9.16 4.34
CA THR A 22 -13.03 8.48 4.21
C THR A 22 -13.10 7.34 3.22
N LEU A 23 -12.23 7.35 2.22
CA LEU A 23 -12.03 6.26 1.28
C LEU A 23 -10.88 5.37 1.76
N PHE A 24 -11.14 4.10 2.01
CA PHE A 24 -10.14 3.10 2.38
C PHE A 24 -9.88 2.16 1.20
N ILE A 25 -8.64 2.09 0.75
CA ILE A 25 -8.20 1.26 -0.37
C ILE A 25 -7.17 0.26 0.15
N GLN A 26 -7.48 -1.03 0.10
CA GLN A 26 -6.48 -2.07 0.27
C GLN A 26 -5.80 -2.37 -1.06
N TYR A 27 -4.48 -2.35 -1.07
CA TYR A 27 -3.64 -2.74 -2.20
C TYR A 27 -2.69 -3.84 -1.72
N ASN A 28 -3.10 -5.09 -1.87
CA ASN A 28 -2.46 -6.25 -1.25
C ASN A 28 -1.37 -6.89 -2.10
N GLU A 29 -1.37 -6.67 -3.42
CA GLU A 29 -0.38 -7.22 -4.34
C GLU A 29 -0.13 -6.25 -5.48
N CYS A 30 1.12 -6.08 -5.87
CA CYS A 30 1.51 -5.31 -7.06
C CYS A 30 1.33 -6.14 -8.34
N THR A 31 0.09 -6.57 -8.60
CA THR A 31 -0.30 -7.32 -9.79
C THR A 31 -1.68 -6.87 -10.28
N ASN A 32 -1.96 -7.03 -11.56
CA ASN A 32 -3.31 -6.79 -12.07
C ASN A 32 -4.21 -7.98 -11.72
N ASP A 33 -5.39 -7.69 -11.18
CA ASP A 33 -6.44 -8.69 -11.08
C ASP A 33 -6.95 -9.05 -12.49
N GLU A 34 -7.18 -10.33 -12.75
CA GLU A 34 -7.57 -10.81 -14.09
C GLU A 34 -8.95 -10.28 -14.53
N ASN A 35 -9.86 -10.02 -13.57
CA ASN A 35 -11.22 -9.58 -13.85
C ASN A 35 -11.40 -8.06 -13.72
N MET A 36 -10.48 -7.39 -13.03
CA MET A 36 -10.54 -5.96 -12.75
C MET A 36 -9.13 -5.38 -12.73
N PRO A 37 -8.47 -5.17 -13.88
CA PRO A 37 -7.16 -4.52 -13.94
C PRO A 37 -7.16 -3.18 -13.19
N MET A 38 -6.01 -2.78 -12.64
CA MET A 38 -5.90 -1.55 -11.82
C MET A 38 -6.45 -0.30 -12.53
N LYS A 39 -6.29 -0.22 -13.84
CA LYS A 39 -6.86 0.87 -14.62
C LYS A 39 -8.39 0.90 -14.52
N ASP A 40 -9.04 -0.25 -14.74
CA ASP A 40 -10.50 -0.37 -14.71
C ASP A 40 -11.02 -0.16 -13.28
N PHE A 41 -10.26 -0.64 -12.28
CA PHE A 41 -10.54 -0.37 -10.87
C PHE A 41 -10.51 1.12 -10.53
N ALA A 42 -9.47 1.84 -10.95
CA ALA A 42 -9.35 3.28 -10.71
C ALA A 42 -10.48 4.08 -11.43
N GLU A 43 -10.81 3.72 -12.68
CA GLU A 43 -11.91 4.33 -13.43
C GLU A 43 -13.28 4.05 -12.79
N ALA A 44 -13.52 2.81 -12.34
CA ALA A 44 -14.77 2.45 -11.65
C ALA A 44 -14.90 3.16 -10.30
N LEU A 45 -13.79 3.30 -9.58
CA LEU A 45 -13.75 4.03 -8.30
C LEU A 45 -14.08 5.51 -8.50
N ASP A 46 -13.45 6.16 -9.50
CA ASP A 46 -13.72 7.55 -9.85
C ASP A 46 -15.19 7.77 -10.23
N ALA A 47 -15.77 6.86 -10.99
CA ALA A 47 -17.17 6.93 -11.41
C ALA A 47 -18.17 6.76 -10.26
N GLN A 48 -17.80 6.07 -9.19
CA GLN A 48 -18.66 5.86 -8.02
C GLN A 48 -18.64 7.03 -7.03
N LEU A 49 -17.57 7.82 -7.04
CA LEU A 49 -17.43 8.95 -6.12
C LEU A 49 -18.11 10.19 -6.69
N THR A 50 -19.11 10.70 -5.95
CA THR A 50 -19.86 11.92 -6.34
C THR A 50 -19.13 13.21 -5.97
N SER A 51 -18.14 13.13 -5.09
CA SER A 51 -17.27 14.22 -4.65
C SER A 51 -15.95 13.66 -4.18
N ALA A 52 -14.93 14.52 -4.11
CA ALA A 52 -13.65 14.15 -3.54
C ALA A 52 -13.80 13.71 -2.07
N PRO A 53 -13.26 12.54 -1.66
CA PRO A 53 -13.23 12.14 -0.26
C PRO A 53 -12.41 13.13 0.57
N GLU A 54 -12.75 13.31 1.85
CA GLU A 54 -11.94 14.14 2.75
C GLU A 54 -10.59 13.51 3.02
N LYS A 55 -10.59 12.19 3.29
CA LYS A 55 -9.38 11.40 3.54
C LYS A 55 -9.37 10.19 2.61
N ILE A 56 -8.19 9.87 2.12
CA ILE A 56 -7.96 8.63 1.36
C ILE A 56 -6.82 7.87 2.02
N ILE A 57 -7.10 6.63 2.40
CA ILE A 57 -6.13 5.73 3.03
C ILE A 57 -5.82 4.61 2.03
N VAL A 58 -4.54 4.46 1.65
CA VAL A 58 -4.06 3.33 0.85
C VAL A 58 -3.29 2.39 1.77
N ASP A 59 -3.78 1.18 1.96
CA ASP A 59 -3.19 0.19 2.84
C ASP A 59 -2.26 -0.76 2.08
N LEU A 60 -0.96 -0.65 2.35
CA LEU A 60 0.13 -1.48 1.80
C LEU A 60 0.66 -2.49 2.82
N ARG A 61 0.11 -2.58 4.03
CA ARG A 61 0.67 -3.40 5.12
C ARG A 61 0.74 -4.89 4.80
N HIS A 62 -0.08 -5.35 3.86
CA HIS A 62 -0.11 -6.75 3.41
C HIS A 62 0.51 -6.96 2.02
N ASN A 63 1.12 -5.93 1.43
CA ASN A 63 1.62 -5.99 0.06
C ASN A 63 3.06 -6.51 0.01
N GLY A 64 3.23 -7.74 -0.46
CA GLY A 64 4.53 -8.38 -0.64
C GLY A 64 5.30 -7.94 -1.90
N GLY A 65 4.72 -7.08 -2.73
CA GLY A 65 5.35 -6.61 -3.97
C GLY A 65 4.77 -7.24 -5.24
N GLY A 66 5.54 -7.25 -6.29
CA GLY A 66 5.19 -7.65 -7.67
C GLY A 66 5.74 -6.69 -8.71
N ASP A 67 4.90 -6.16 -9.59
CA ASP A 67 5.25 -5.11 -10.57
C ASP A 67 4.87 -3.72 -10.03
N SER A 68 5.87 -2.89 -9.75
CA SER A 68 5.67 -1.54 -9.20
C SER A 68 4.88 -0.61 -10.12
N SER A 69 4.79 -0.89 -11.41
CA SER A 69 4.06 -0.06 -12.37
C SER A 69 2.54 -0.21 -12.30
N VAL A 70 2.05 -1.29 -11.69
CA VAL A 70 0.61 -1.58 -11.62
C VAL A 70 -0.18 -0.50 -10.88
N ILE A 71 0.38 0.14 -9.87
CA ILE A 71 -0.29 1.19 -9.09
C ILE A 71 -0.52 2.50 -9.88
N GLN A 72 0.15 2.71 -11.01
CA GLN A 72 0.19 4.01 -11.69
C GLN A 72 -1.19 4.62 -12.04
N PRO A 73 -2.20 3.86 -12.50
CA PRO A 73 -3.54 4.40 -12.70
C PRO A 73 -4.18 4.93 -11.40
N LEU A 74 -3.94 4.23 -10.28
CA LEU A 74 -4.41 4.67 -8.96
C LEU A 74 -3.68 5.94 -8.51
N ILE A 75 -2.36 6.03 -8.70
CA ILE A 75 -1.57 7.25 -8.40
C ILE A 75 -2.14 8.48 -9.14
N GLN A 76 -2.49 8.31 -10.42
CA GLN A 76 -3.09 9.40 -11.20
C GLN A 76 -4.44 9.85 -10.63
N LEU A 77 -5.27 8.90 -10.20
CA LEU A 77 -6.55 9.19 -9.57
C LEU A 77 -6.37 9.90 -8.21
N LEU A 78 -5.45 9.40 -7.38
CA LEU A 78 -5.16 9.98 -6.07
C LEU A 78 -4.63 11.40 -6.17
N ARG A 79 -3.77 11.68 -7.14
CA ARG A 79 -3.26 13.02 -7.44
C ARG A 79 -4.39 13.99 -7.78
N LYS A 80 -5.35 13.55 -8.62
CA LYS A 80 -6.56 14.33 -8.94
C LYS A 80 -7.34 14.70 -7.67
N TYR A 81 -7.49 13.78 -6.72
CA TYR A 81 -8.23 14.05 -5.49
C TYR A 81 -7.43 14.90 -4.49
N GLU A 82 -6.12 14.71 -4.42
CA GLU A 82 -5.24 15.58 -3.62
C GLU A 82 -5.34 17.04 -4.08
N GLU A 83 -5.30 17.29 -5.40
CA GLU A 83 -5.50 18.61 -5.99
C GLU A 83 -6.88 19.21 -5.69
N GLN A 84 -7.88 18.38 -5.36
CA GLN A 84 -9.23 18.81 -4.93
C GLN A 84 -9.33 18.98 -3.40
N GLY A 85 -8.24 18.75 -2.67
CA GLY A 85 -8.15 18.96 -1.22
C GLY A 85 -8.29 17.69 -0.39
N SER A 86 -8.34 16.49 -0.99
CA SER A 86 -8.27 15.23 -0.24
C SER A 86 -6.92 15.07 0.43
N ARG A 87 -6.93 14.61 1.70
CA ARG A 87 -5.71 14.26 2.41
C ARG A 87 -5.37 12.79 2.17
N LEU A 88 -4.14 12.54 1.75
CA LEU A 88 -3.68 11.20 1.42
C LEU A 88 -2.87 10.60 2.56
N PHE A 89 -3.16 9.35 2.88
CA PHE A 89 -2.42 8.54 3.84
C PHE A 89 -2.09 7.19 3.22
N ALA A 90 -0.90 6.67 3.52
CA ALA A 90 -0.52 5.31 3.15
C ALA A 90 -0.12 4.54 4.40
N LEU A 91 -0.78 3.40 4.63
CA LEU A 91 -0.43 2.52 5.74
C LEU A 91 0.67 1.56 5.30
N ILE A 92 1.78 1.56 6.03
CA ILE A 92 2.94 0.69 5.80
C ILE A 92 3.26 -0.12 7.05
N GLY A 93 4.00 -1.20 6.88
CA GLY A 93 4.41 -2.06 7.99
C GLY A 93 5.31 -3.22 7.54
N ALA A 94 5.56 -4.16 8.43
CA ALA A 94 6.49 -5.28 8.20
C ALA A 94 6.14 -6.15 6.98
N GLY A 95 4.87 -6.18 6.53
CA GLY A 95 4.47 -6.90 5.31
C GLY A 95 4.65 -6.08 4.03
N THR A 96 4.93 -4.77 4.11
CA THR A 96 5.23 -3.93 2.94
C THR A 96 6.62 -4.29 2.41
N PHE A 97 6.67 -4.93 1.23
CA PHE A 97 7.91 -5.53 0.74
C PHE A 97 8.11 -5.31 -0.77
N SER A 98 9.37 -5.32 -1.24
CA SER A 98 9.72 -5.26 -2.67
C SER A 98 9.07 -4.06 -3.39
N SER A 99 8.36 -4.27 -4.49
CA SER A 99 7.68 -3.20 -5.26
C SER A 99 6.71 -2.37 -4.43
N ALA A 100 6.11 -2.92 -3.36
CA ALA A 100 5.24 -2.15 -2.48
C ALA A 100 6.00 -1.08 -1.69
N VAL A 101 7.28 -1.28 -1.41
CA VAL A 101 8.15 -0.25 -0.79
C VAL A 101 8.37 0.91 -1.76
N MET A 102 8.56 0.62 -3.05
CA MET A 102 8.64 1.65 -4.09
C MET A 102 7.32 2.42 -4.20
N ASN A 103 6.19 1.69 -4.19
CA ASN A 103 4.86 2.30 -4.25
C ASN A 103 4.53 3.14 -3.00
N ALA A 104 5.08 2.80 -1.83
CA ALA A 104 4.95 3.67 -0.65
C ALA A 104 5.66 5.02 -0.87
N GLU A 105 6.84 5.03 -1.50
CA GLU A 105 7.52 6.27 -1.87
C GLU A 105 6.80 7.01 -3.00
N ASP A 106 6.26 6.31 -4.01
CA ASP A 106 5.43 6.93 -5.05
C ASP A 106 4.22 7.67 -4.44
N LEU A 107 3.57 7.05 -3.42
CA LEU A 107 2.47 7.69 -2.68
C LEU A 107 2.94 8.90 -1.88
N ARG A 108 4.11 8.81 -1.22
CA ARG A 108 4.72 9.95 -0.51
C ARG A 108 5.02 11.11 -1.47
N GLU A 109 5.53 10.82 -2.67
CA GLU A 109 5.83 11.85 -3.70
C GLU A 109 4.59 12.63 -4.17
N ILE A 110 3.40 12.03 -4.08
CA ILE A 110 2.13 12.71 -4.37
C ILE A 110 1.45 13.31 -3.13
N GLY A 111 2.17 13.44 -2.02
CA GLY A 111 1.69 14.10 -0.80
C GLY A 111 1.06 13.19 0.24
N ALA A 112 1.10 11.86 0.09
CA ALA A 112 0.59 10.97 1.13
C ALA A 112 1.51 10.96 2.36
N THR A 113 0.90 11.03 3.55
CA THR A 113 1.58 10.79 4.83
C THR A 113 1.68 9.29 5.07
N LEU A 114 2.88 8.76 5.27
CA LEU A 114 3.07 7.35 5.61
C LEU A 114 2.83 7.13 7.10
N VAL A 115 1.95 6.19 7.43
CA VAL A 115 1.52 5.90 8.80
C VAL A 115 1.67 4.40 9.09
N GLY A 116 2.05 4.04 10.30
CA GLY A 116 2.16 2.65 10.74
C GLY A 116 3.54 2.30 11.22
N GLU A 117 4.14 1.25 10.68
CA GLU A 117 5.45 0.73 11.10
C GLU A 117 6.43 0.70 9.93
N THR A 118 7.72 0.65 10.24
CA THR A 118 8.79 0.50 9.26
C THR A 118 8.53 -0.66 8.31
N THR A 119 8.78 -0.49 7.02
CA THR A 119 8.59 -1.56 6.01
C THR A 119 9.51 -2.75 6.27
N GLY A 120 9.02 -3.96 5.98
CA GLY A 120 9.85 -5.18 6.06
C GLY A 120 10.84 -5.30 4.91
N GLY A 121 10.57 -4.65 3.79
CA GLY A 121 11.47 -4.58 2.64
C GLY A 121 12.22 -3.26 2.53
N THR A 122 13.15 -3.23 1.58
CA THR A 122 13.91 -2.04 1.21
C THR A 122 13.72 -1.77 -0.28
N ILE A 123 13.93 -0.53 -0.73
CA ILE A 123 14.19 -0.27 -2.13
C ILE A 123 15.59 -0.83 -2.41
N GLY A 124 15.66 -1.84 -3.25
CA GLY A 124 16.93 -2.53 -3.44
C GLY A 124 16.90 -3.47 -4.65
N PHE A 125 17.31 -4.69 -4.43
CA PHE A 125 17.46 -5.67 -5.50
C PHE A 125 16.12 -6.23 -5.99
N GLY A 126 15.98 -6.36 -7.32
CA GLY A 126 14.79 -6.93 -7.97
C GLY A 126 15.13 -7.70 -9.24
N GLU A 127 14.11 -8.02 -10.03
CA GLU A 127 14.21 -8.94 -11.16
C GLU A 127 14.83 -10.27 -10.73
N LEU A 128 14.13 -10.97 -9.85
CA LEU A 128 14.59 -12.24 -9.29
C LEU A 128 14.60 -13.34 -10.36
N ASN A 129 15.76 -13.98 -10.48
CA ASN A 129 15.93 -15.18 -11.28
C ASN A 129 16.14 -16.38 -10.38
N ALA A 130 15.73 -17.55 -10.84
CA ALA A 130 15.90 -18.80 -10.12
C ALA A 130 16.68 -19.80 -10.97
N VAL A 131 17.72 -20.41 -10.39
CA VAL A 131 18.41 -21.55 -10.96
C VAL A 131 18.07 -22.77 -10.15
N ASN A 132 17.50 -23.79 -10.80
CA ASN A 132 17.29 -25.10 -10.17
C ASN A 132 18.63 -25.80 -10.06
N LEU A 133 19.11 -26.06 -8.84
CA LEU A 133 20.37 -26.72 -8.60
C LEU A 133 20.20 -28.24 -8.58
N LYS A 134 19.16 -28.75 -7.89
CA LYS A 134 18.75 -30.16 -7.84
C LYS A 134 17.56 -30.33 -6.88
N ASP A 135 16.62 -31.23 -7.21
CA ASP A 135 15.59 -31.73 -6.29
C ASP A 135 14.91 -30.69 -5.39
N MET A 136 14.24 -29.69 -5.95
CA MET A 136 13.58 -28.57 -5.25
C MET A 136 14.52 -27.56 -4.57
N LEU A 137 15.84 -27.64 -4.80
CA LEU A 137 16.78 -26.63 -4.35
C LEU A 137 16.96 -25.57 -5.44
N TYR A 138 16.59 -24.33 -5.15
CA TYR A 138 16.71 -23.19 -6.05
C TYR A 138 17.68 -22.16 -5.48
N LEU A 139 18.58 -21.66 -6.35
CA LEU A 139 19.35 -20.45 -6.07
C LEU A 139 18.58 -19.27 -6.64
N MET A 140 18.14 -18.36 -5.76
CA MET A 140 17.52 -17.10 -6.16
C MET A 140 18.57 -15.99 -6.19
N TYR A 141 18.61 -15.20 -7.27
CA TYR A 141 19.49 -14.05 -7.37
C TYR A 141 18.80 -12.91 -8.12
N SER A 142 19.17 -11.68 -7.78
CA SER A 142 18.67 -10.47 -8.44
C SER A 142 19.60 -10.06 -9.56
N THR A 143 19.05 -9.51 -10.64
CA THR A 143 19.77 -8.95 -11.78
C THR A 143 19.71 -7.44 -11.85
N LYS A 144 18.94 -6.78 -10.97
CA LYS A 144 18.75 -5.32 -11.00
C LYS A 144 18.79 -4.72 -9.61
N ASP A 145 19.50 -3.61 -9.48
CA ASP A 145 19.48 -2.74 -8.30
C ASP A 145 18.63 -1.50 -8.61
N PHE A 146 17.47 -1.41 -7.96
CA PHE A 146 16.57 -0.27 -8.08
C PHE A 146 16.93 0.91 -7.17
N ALA A 147 17.85 0.69 -6.22
CA ALA A 147 18.33 1.77 -5.36
C ALA A 147 19.33 2.71 -6.07
N ASN A 148 19.81 2.33 -7.27
CA ASN A 148 20.74 3.13 -8.07
C ASN A 148 21.97 3.61 -7.28
N GLY A 149 22.49 2.75 -6.38
CA GLY A 149 23.63 3.06 -5.52
C GLY A 149 23.30 3.78 -4.21
N ALA A 150 22.01 4.06 -3.95
CA ALA A 150 21.58 4.54 -2.63
C ALA A 150 21.61 3.39 -1.60
N PRO A 151 21.69 3.70 -0.30
CA PRO A 151 21.64 2.66 0.72
C PRO A 151 20.31 1.90 0.68
N HIS A 152 20.36 0.59 0.70
CA HIS A 152 19.19 -0.29 0.81
C HIS A 152 18.63 -0.24 2.23
N LYS A 153 17.79 0.75 2.51
CA LYS A 153 17.15 0.94 3.81
C LYS A 153 15.64 0.71 3.70
N PRO A 154 15.02 0.19 4.76
CA PRO A 154 13.57 0.19 4.85
C PRO A 154 13.04 1.62 4.86
N VAL A 155 11.77 1.78 4.50
CA VAL A 155 11.07 3.06 4.56
C VAL A 155 10.46 3.21 5.94
N GLU A 156 10.80 4.32 6.60
CA GLU A 156 10.22 4.70 7.87
C GLU A 156 8.89 5.44 7.66
N PRO A 157 7.88 5.20 8.50
CA PRO A 157 6.66 5.99 8.45
C PRO A 157 6.91 7.42 8.93
N ASP A 158 6.14 8.38 8.43
CA ASP A 158 6.15 9.75 8.92
C ASP A 158 5.50 9.84 10.31
N ILE A 159 4.51 8.96 10.56
CA ILE A 159 3.85 8.80 11.85
C ILE A 159 3.93 7.34 12.28
N LEU A 160 4.76 7.07 13.27
CA LEU A 160 4.94 5.71 13.83
C LEU A 160 3.74 5.34 14.72
N ILE A 161 2.96 4.38 14.28
CA ILE A 161 1.78 3.86 14.97
C ILE A 161 1.81 2.32 14.95
N PRO A 162 2.41 1.65 15.92
CA PRO A 162 2.39 0.20 16.00
C PRO A 162 1.00 -0.31 16.42
N GLN A 163 0.59 -1.46 15.90
CA GLN A 163 -0.60 -2.15 16.37
C GLN A 163 -0.38 -2.63 17.81
N THR A 164 -1.23 -2.20 18.75
CA THR A 164 -1.15 -2.65 20.12
C THR A 164 -1.92 -3.94 20.34
N LEU A 165 -1.45 -4.79 21.27
CA LEU A 165 -2.20 -6.00 21.66
C LEU A 165 -3.59 -5.66 22.21
N SER A 166 -3.66 -4.60 23.02
CA SER A 166 -4.92 -4.14 23.60
C SER A 166 -5.95 -3.73 22.56
N ASP A 167 -5.53 -3.04 21.48
CA ASP A 167 -6.44 -2.62 20.42
C ASP A 167 -6.81 -3.80 19.53
N PHE A 168 -5.85 -4.69 19.26
CA PHE A 168 -6.11 -5.92 18.53
C PHE A 168 -7.18 -6.78 19.24
N GLU A 169 -7.07 -6.98 20.57
CA GLU A 169 -8.06 -7.71 21.38
C GLU A 169 -9.45 -7.06 21.37
N LYS A 170 -9.52 -5.73 21.20
CA LYS A 170 -10.78 -4.97 21.06
C LYS A 170 -11.31 -4.92 19.63
N GLY A 171 -10.59 -5.49 18.69
CA GLY A 171 -10.95 -5.43 17.26
C GLY A 171 -10.72 -4.05 16.63
N VAL A 172 -9.78 -3.25 17.15
CA VAL A 172 -9.43 -1.92 16.66
C VAL A 172 -8.15 -1.97 15.85
N ASP A 173 -8.16 -1.37 14.66
CA ASP A 173 -6.96 -1.11 13.87
C ASP A 173 -6.36 0.22 14.32
N THR A 174 -5.26 0.16 15.08
CA THR A 174 -4.65 1.34 15.71
C THR A 174 -4.23 2.40 14.68
N ALA A 175 -3.65 1.97 13.55
CA ALA A 175 -3.18 2.91 12.52
C ALA A 175 -4.34 3.57 11.77
N VAL A 176 -5.38 2.81 11.42
CA VAL A 176 -6.59 3.36 10.80
C VAL A 176 -7.28 4.34 11.75
N GLN A 177 -7.45 3.97 13.03
CA GLN A 177 -8.06 4.84 14.02
C GLN A 177 -7.28 6.15 14.16
N ALA A 178 -5.95 6.09 14.22
CA ALA A 178 -5.12 7.28 14.31
C ALA A 178 -5.31 8.22 13.09
N VAL A 179 -5.38 7.66 11.88
CA VAL A 179 -5.63 8.47 10.67
C VAL A 179 -7.01 9.12 10.69
N LEU A 180 -8.03 8.43 11.18
CA LEU A 180 -9.39 8.99 11.28
C LEU A 180 -9.42 10.20 12.25
N GLU A 181 -8.61 10.19 13.30
CA GLU A 181 -8.52 11.25 14.31
C GLU A 181 -7.64 12.44 13.90
N ILE A 182 -6.86 12.36 12.83
CA ILE A 182 -6.07 13.49 12.31
C ILE A 182 -7.02 14.54 11.72
N GLU A 183 -6.99 15.78 12.25
CA GLU A 183 -7.74 16.94 11.73
C GLU A 183 -7.12 17.53 10.46
#